data_668169114c619f119b4ad766401c9241
#
_entry.id   668169114c619f119b4ad766401c9241
#
_cell.length_a   1.000
_cell.length_b   1.000
_cell.length_c   1.000
_cell.angle_alpha   90.00
_cell.angle_beta   90.00
_cell.angle_gamma   90.00
#
_symmetry.space_group_name_H-M   'P 1'
#
loop_
_entity.id
_entity.type
_entity.pdbx_description
1 polymer ?
#
loop_
_entity_poly.entity_id
_entity_poly.type
_entity_poly.pdbx_seq_one_letter_code
_entity_poly.pdbx_strand_id
1 'polypeptide(L)'
;MAMFRYFRKALDFLSWFCNKKWYLWAGFMTAFLAFSAFAIINLSGCRGTASEATQEHKKIRVVASLFPQFDFARQIAGDRAEVDLLLPPGVESHSFDPSPADILRISSSDVFLYTGKEMEPWADRIADSIKANGPEVYNVSHGIDLLKMPCHHGEDSASDGDAHCEEGHHHDHGLDPHIWLDPTLAAKMVDNIATAFCERDPENRDYYQTNAERYKQKLLELDSKFMDMINASRRKAIVFAGRFAHLYFVNRYRLEYISAFKGCSSDSDPSVKRIAKIIDFIRTHSVPVVYYEEFSEPKVAGSITEQTGARALPFYAIHNVTKEQLSRGVTYLDLMYENFENLKQGLN
;
A
#
# COMPACT_ATOMS: atom_id res chain seq x y z
N MET A 1 -69.85 48.87 -79.12
CA MET A 1 -68.35 48.94 -79.15
C MET A 1 -67.69 49.06 -77.73
N ALA A 2 -68.41 49.33 -76.68
CA ALA A 2 -67.84 49.50 -75.33
C ALA A 2 -67.55 48.17 -74.57
N MET A 3 -68.35 47.12 -74.83
CA MET A 3 -68.32 45.86 -74.10
C MET A 3 -67.01 44.99 -74.40
N PHE A 4 -66.47 45.12 -75.61
CA PHE A 4 -65.26 44.39 -76.02
C PHE A 4 -63.98 44.95 -75.41
N ARG A 5 -63.92 46.22 -75.04
CA ARG A 5 -62.81 46.84 -74.35
C ARG A 5 -62.71 46.42 -72.87
N TYR A 6 -63.79 46.12 -72.23
CA TYR A 6 -63.83 45.67 -70.83
C TYR A 6 -63.37 44.23 -70.72
N PHE A 7 -63.74 43.38 -71.66
CA PHE A 7 -63.36 41.97 -71.66
C PHE A 7 -61.81 41.79 -71.89
N ARG A 8 -61.27 42.62 -72.74
CA ARG A 8 -59.79 42.58 -72.99
C ARG A 8 -58.97 43.05 -71.80
N LYS A 9 -59.41 44.08 -71.08
CA LYS A 9 -58.77 44.55 -69.86
C LYS A 9 -58.87 43.54 -68.71
N ALA A 10 -59.95 42.79 -68.62
CA ALA A 10 -60.13 41.75 -67.61
C ALA A 10 -59.20 40.52 -67.87
N LEU A 11 -59.02 40.16 -69.17
CA LEU A 11 -58.09 39.07 -69.55
C LEU A 11 -56.58 39.46 -69.32
N ASP A 12 -56.29 40.75 -69.62
CA ASP A 12 -54.92 41.24 -69.36
C ASP A 12 -54.63 41.34 -67.86
N PHE A 13 -55.60 41.64 -67.02
CA PHE A 13 -55.49 41.66 -65.58
C PHE A 13 -55.32 40.23 -64.97
N LEU A 14 -56.12 39.31 -65.52
CA LEU A 14 -56.00 37.90 -65.08
C LEU A 14 -54.68 37.24 -65.49
N SER A 15 -54.19 37.56 -66.71
CA SER A 15 -52.85 37.05 -67.13
C SER A 15 -51.72 37.67 -66.32
N TRP A 16 -51.82 38.96 -65.96
CA TRP A 16 -50.86 39.63 -65.11
C TRP A 16 -50.83 39.04 -63.66
N PHE A 17 -52.03 38.69 -63.13
CA PHE A 17 -52.16 38.13 -61.79
C PHE A 17 -51.70 36.68 -61.71
N CYS A 18 -51.99 35.88 -62.75
CA CYS A 18 -51.47 34.50 -62.82
C CYS A 18 -49.92 34.44 -62.93
N ASN A 19 -49.31 35.33 -63.73
CA ASN A 19 -47.90 35.33 -63.96
C ASN A 19 -47.11 35.80 -62.72
N LYS A 20 -47.67 36.79 -61.96
CA LYS A 20 -47.07 37.30 -60.77
C LYS A 20 -47.10 36.31 -59.57
N LYS A 21 -48.15 35.51 -59.45
CA LYS A 21 -48.27 34.46 -58.43
C LYS A 21 -47.42 33.30 -58.75
N TRP A 22 -47.11 32.94 -59.97
CA TRP A 22 -46.31 31.81 -60.34
C TRP A 22 -44.81 32.04 -59.97
N TYR A 23 -44.30 33.25 -60.16
CA TYR A 23 -42.95 33.61 -59.71
C TYR A 23 -42.82 33.57 -58.20
N LEU A 24 -43.84 33.97 -57.45
CA LEU A 24 -43.86 33.87 -56.01
C LEU A 24 -43.88 32.39 -55.54
N TRP A 25 -44.66 31.53 -56.22
CA TRP A 25 -44.71 30.09 -55.92
C TRP A 25 -43.41 29.37 -56.34
N ALA A 26 -42.82 29.72 -57.45
CA ALA A 26 -41.55 29.19 -57.91
C ALA A 26 -40.44 29.62 -56.97
N GLY A 27 -40.41 30.85 -56.48
CA GLY A 27 -39.48 31.33 -55.47
C GLY A 27 -39.61 30.62 -54.11
N PHE A 28 -40.86 30.36 -53.70
CA PHE A 28 -41.13 29.59 -52.44
C PHE A 28 -40.72 28.13 -52.56
N MET A 29 -40.94 27.48 -53.69
CA MET A 29 -40.50 26.09 -53.92
C MET A 29 -39.01 25.97 -54.00
N THR A 30 -38.30 26.90 -54.65
CA THR A 30 -36.81 26.88 -54.68
C THR A 30 -36.20 27.17 -53.31
N ALA A 31 -36.78 28.09 -52.52
CA ALA A 31 -36.33 28.36 -51.15
C ALA A 31 -36.60 27.14 -50.22
N PHE A 32 -37.75 26.47 -50.41
CA PHE A 32 -38.06 25.26 -49.61
C PHE A 32 -37.19 24.07 -49.98
N LEU A 33 -36.83 23.87 -51.26
CA LEU A 33 -35.90 22.85 -51.70
C LEU A 33 -34.47 23.15 -51.23
N ALA A 34 -34.04 24.41 -51.25
CA ALA A 34 -32.74 24.82 -50.74
C ALA A 34 -32.63 24.63 -49.19
N PHE A 35 -33.73 24.94 -48.46
CA PHE A 35 -33.80 24.75 -47.02
C PHE A 35 -33.83 23.24 -46.63
N SER A 36 -34.55 22.43 -47.40
CA SER A 36 -34.59 20.97 -47.23
C SER A 36 -33.24 20.33 -47.52
N ALA A 37 -32.52 20.78 -48.57
CA ALA A 37 -31.18 20.30 -48.89
C ALA A 37 -30.17 20.73 -47.80
N PHE A 38 -30.29 21.95 -47.25
CA PHE A 38 -29.44 22.43 -46.16
C PHE A 38 -29.70 21.66 -44.84
N ALA A 39 -30.97 21.29 -44.57
CA ALA A 39 -31.35 20.47 -43.43
C ALA A 39 -30.81 19.05 -43.54
N ILE A 40 -30.85 18.44 -44.75
CA ILE A 40 -30.33 17.10 -45.00
C ILE A 40 -28.79 17.06 -44.89
N ILE A 41 -28.09 18.10 -45.34
CA ILE A 41 -26.63 18.21 -45.23
C ILE A 41 -26.22 18.37 -43.76
N ASN A 42 -26.97 19.11 -42.96
CA ASN A 42 -26.71 19.25 -41.53
C ASN A 42 -27.08 18.00 -40.71
N LEU A 43 -28.06 17.20 -41.13
CA LEU A 43 -28.35 15.90 -40.52
C LEU A 43 -27.33 14.81 -40.91
N SER A 44 -26.67 14.93 -42.07
CA SER A 44 -25.62 13.98 -42.47
C SER A 44 -24.23 14.32 -41.88
N GLY A 45 -24.05 15.55 -41.37
CA GLY A 45 -22.82 16.01 -40.70
C GLY A 45 -22.68 15.56 -39.23
N CYS A 46 -23.78 15.13 -38.61
CA CYS A 46 -23.76 14.42 -37.33
C CYS A 46 -23.64 12.90 -37.52
N ARG A 47 -22.68 12.44 -38.35
CA ARG A 47 -21.97 11.21 -38.01
C ARG A 47 -21.13 11.61 -36.80
N GLY A 48 -21.74 11.50 -35.64
CA GLY A 48 -21.01 11.50 -34.39
C GLY A 48 -19.83 10.54 -34.61
N THR A 49 -18.63 11.08 -34.54
CA THR A 49 -17.57 10.30 -33.92
C THR A 49 -18.28 9.62 -32.77
N ALA A 50 -18.49 8.32 -32.84
CA ALA A 50 -18.74 7.55 -31.68
C ALA A 50 -17.61 8.02 -30.74
N SER A 51 -17.94 8.90 -29.82
CA SER A 51 -17.24 9.00 -28.58
C SER A 51 -17.21 7.53 -28.16
N GLU A 52 -16.08 6.87 -28.35
CA GLU A 52 -15.77 5.76 -27.49
C GLU A 52 -16.02 6.36 -26.12
N ALA A 53 -17.22 6.11 -25.60
CA ALA A 53 -17.45 6.22 -24.19
C ALA A 53 -16.37 5.30 -23.63
N THR A 54 -15.27 5.89 -23.22
CA THR A 54 -14.30 5.26 -22.35
C THR A 54 -15.23 4.77 -21.24
N GLN A 55 -15.60 3.50 -21.28
CA GLN A 55 -16.21 2.83 -20.15
C GLN A 55 -15.21 3.11 -19.05
N GLU A 56 -15.54 4.04 -18.16
CA GLU A 56 -14.75 4.34 -16.99
C GLU A 56 -14.72 3.02 -16.22
N HIS A 57 -13.62 2.29 -16.41
CA HIS A 57 -13.46 0.97 -15.83
C HIS A 57 -13.54 1.17 -14.33
N LYS A 58 -14.57 0.60 -13.70
CA LYS A 58 -14.75 0.71 -12.27
C LYS A 58 -13.51 0.16 -11.59
N LYS A 59 -12.72 1.04 -10.97
CA LYS A 59 -11.53 0.66 -10.22
C LYS A 59 -11.88 -0.37 -9.15
N ILE A 60 -11.06 -1.40 -9.02
CA ILE A 60 -11.19 -2.32 -7.90
C ILE A 60 -10.80 -1.61 -6.60
N ARG A 61 -11.50 -1.95 -5.52
CA ARG A 61 -11.23 -1.42 -4.17
C ARG A 61 -10.49 -2.46 -3.36
N VAL A 62 -9.35 -2.05 -2.83
CA VAL A 62 -8.45 -2.91 -2.05
C VAL A 62 -8.31 -2.35 -0.65
N VAL A 63 -8.47 -3.17 0.35
CA VAL A 63 -8.19 -2.83 1.75
C VAL A 63 -6.96 -3.60 2.20
N ALA A 64 -5.96 -2.91 2.71
CA ALA A 64 -4.75 -3.50 3.29
C ALA A 64 -4.72 -3.28 4.79
N SER A 65 -4.39 -4.33 5.55
CA SER A 65 -4.41 -4.28 7.02
C SER A 65 -3.36 -3.33 7.59
N LEU A 66 -2.11 -3.41 7.11
CA LEU A 66 -0.95 -2.66 7.60
C LEU A 66 -0.31 -1.81 6.51
N PHE A 67 0.58 -0.92 6.93
CA PHE A 67 1.25 0.03 6.03
C PHE A 67 2.12 -0.64 4.95
N PRO A 68 2.90 -1.71 5.20
CA PRO A 68 3.70 -2.33 4.13
C PRO A 68 2.84 -2.82 2.97
N GLN A 69 1.77 -3.59 3.24
CA GLN A 69 0.86 -4.08 2.21
C GLN A 69 0.15 -2.93 1.49
N PHE A 70 -0.25 -1.91 2.24
CA PHE A 70 -0.88 -0.72 1.69
C PHE A 70 0.04 0.00 0.70
N ASP A 71 1.31 0.22 1.08
CA ASP A 71 2.25 0.90 0.19
C ASP A 71 2.58 0.04 -1.04
N PHE A 72 2.86 -1.25 -0.85
CA PHE A 72 3.12 -2.17 -1.97
C PHE A 72 1.93 -2.23 -2.93
N ALA A 73 0.71 -2.33 -2.40
CA ALA A 73 -0.51 -2.33 -3.20
C ALA A 73 -0.66 -1.02 -3.99
N ARG A 74 -0.41 0.15 -3.39
CA ARG A 74 -0.44 1.45 -4.09
C ARG A 74 0.59 1.51 -5.24
N GLN A 75 1.81 0.99 -5.00
CA GLN A 75 2.87 0.99 -6.01
C GLN A 75 2.51 0.10 -7.21
N ILE A 76 1.79 -1.01 -6.97
CA ILE A 76 1.29 -1.92 -8.01
C ILE A 76 0.06 -1.32 -8.71
N ALA A 77 -0.89 -0.80 -7.94
CA ALA A 77 -2.17 -0.27 -8.41
C ALA A 77 -2.02 0.92 -9.34
N GLY A 78 -1.09 1.83 -9.04
CA GLY A 78 -1.01 3.12 -9.71
C GLY A 78 -2.35 3.85 -9.70
N ASP A 79 -2.90 4.12 -10.88
CA ASP A 79 -4.21 4.76 -11.05
C ASP A 79 -5.36 3.79 -11.35
N ARG A 80 -5.10 2.47 -11.40
CA ARG A 80 -6.08 1.44 -11.81
C ARG A 80 -6.90 0.88 -10.67
N ALA A 81 -6.46 0.99 -9.42
CA ALA A 81 -7.20 0.55 -8.24
C ALA A 81 -7.19 1.61 -7.15
N GLU A 82 -8.17 1.53 -6.23
CA GLU A 82 -8.23 2.32 -5.01
C GLU A 82 -7.75 1.46 -3.85
N VAL A 83 -6.76 1.94 -3.11
CA VAL A 83 -6.15 1.20 -2.00
C VAL A 83 -6.33 1.98 -0.71
N ASP A 84 -6.94 1.34 0.27
CA ASP A 84 -7.19 1.88 1.61
C ASP A 84 -6.36 1.18 2.68
N LEU A 85 -5.79 1.96 3.60
CA LEU A 85 -5.15 1.45 4.81
C LEU A 85 -6.21 1.24 5.91
N LEU A 86 -6.27 0.02 6.46
CA LEU A 86 -7.22 -0.31 7.52
C LEU A 86 -6.75 0.21 8.88
N LEU A 87 -5.51 -0.10 9.26
CA LEU A 87 -4.92 0.35 10.52
C LEU A 87 -4.79 1.88 10.54
N PRO A 88 -5.47 2.59 11.44
CA PRO A 88 -5.37 4.04 11.48
C PRO A 88 -3.93 4.49 11.76
N PRO A 89 -3.46 5.58 11.11
CA PRO A 89 -2.10 6.08 11.32
C PRO A 89 -1.80 6.40 12.78
N GLY A 90 -0.66 5.92 13.27
CA GLY A 90 -0.19 6.11 14.65
C GLY A 90 -0.76 5.10 15.66
N VAL A 91 -1.59 4.16 15.22
CA VAL A 91 -2.11 3.08 16.07
C VAL A 91 -1.13 1.90 16.08
N GLU A 92 -0.97 1.30 17.26
CA GLU A 92 -0.14 0.12 17.46
C GLU A 92 -0.79 -1.11 16.79
N SER A 93 0.00 -1.87 16.01
CA SER A 93 -0.51 -2.93 15.14
C SER A 93 -0.87 -4.23 15.86
N HIS A 94 -0.07 -4.64 16.86
CA HIS A 94 -0.25 -5.94 17.52
C HIS A 94 -1.46 -5.98 18.45
N SER A 95 -1.92 -4.82 18.94
CA SER A 95 -3.11 -4.69 19.79
C SER A 95 -4.35 -4.23 19.01
N PHE A 96 -4.25 -4.04 17.71
CA PHE A 96 -5.35 -3.60 16.88
C PHE A 96 -6.40 -4.69 16.71
N ASP A 97 -7.65 -4.36 17.01
CA ASP A 97 -8.82 -5.20 16.74
C ASP A 97 -9.84 -4.37 15.95
N PRO A 98 -10.28 -4.82 14.76
CA PRO A 98 -11.11 -4.00 13.88
C PRO A 98 -12.49 -3.76 14.48
N SER A 99 -12.96 -2.52 14.36
CA SER A 99 -14.32 -2.15 14.71
C SER A 99 -15.36 -2.76 13.74
N PRO A 100 -16.65 -2.81 14.10
CA PRO A 100 -17.70 -3.20 13.14
C PRO A 100 -17.70 -2.38 11.85
N ALA A 101 -17.31 -1.09 11.92
CA ALA A 101 -17.19 -0.24 10.74
C ALA A 101 -16.01 -0.67 9.84
N ASP A 102 -14.91 -1.12 10.43
CA ASP A 102 -13.76 -1.65 9.68
C ASP A 102 -14.12 -2.97 8.99
N ILE A 103 -14.87 -3.86 9.66
CA ILE A 103 -15.38 -5.08 9.05
C ILE A 103 -16.29 -4.78 7.86
N LEU A 104 -17.14 -3.75 7.95
CA LEU A 104 -17.97 -3.32 6.82
C LEU A 104 -17.12 -2.76 5.66
N ARG A 105 -16.06 -2.00 5.95
CA ARG A 105 -15.11 -1.54 4.93
C ARG A 105 -14.44 -2.71 4.20
N ILE A 106 -13.92 -3.68 4.94
CA ILE A 106 -13.35 -4.90 4.39
C ILE A 106 -14.40 -5.63 3.53
N SER A 107 -15.59 -5.90 4.07
CA SER A 107 -16.64 -6.65 3.38
C SER A 107 -17.14 -5.97 2.10
N SER A 108 -17.00 -4.66 2.00
CA SER A 108 -17.39 -3.87 0.82
C SER A 108 -16.29 -3.68 -0.21
N SER A 109 -15.07 -4.14 0.07
CA SER A 109 -13.95 -4.09 -0.87
C SER A 109 -14.00 -5.24 -1.89
N ASP A 110 -13.16 -5.18 -2.90
CA ASP A 110 -12.99 -6.25 -3.89
C ASP A 110 -11.87 -7.21 -3.47
N VAL A 111 -10.85 -6.70 -2.75
CA VAL A 111 -9.69 -7.45 -2.26
C VAL A 111 -9.35 -7.00 -0.85
N PHE A 112 -9.05 -7.96 0.03
CA PHE A 112 -8.49 -7.71 1.36
C PHE A 112 -7.12 -8.36 1.48
N LEU A 113 -6.10 -7.54 1.82
CA LEU A 113 -4.71 -7.95 1.99
C LEU A 113 -4.32 -7.93 3.47
N TYR A 114 -3.77 -9.04 3.98
CA TYR A 114 -3.25 -9.15 5.34
C TYR A 114 -1.97 -9.99 5.36
N THR A 115 -1.11 -9.86 6.38
CA THR A 115 0.17 -10.58 6.44
C THR A 115 0.00 -12.06 6.78
N GLY A 116 -0.91 -12.39 7.69
CA GLY A 116 -1.12 -13.74 8.16
C GLY A 116 -1.57 -13.76 9.63
N LYS A 117 -1.93 -14.95 10.12
CA LYS A 117 -2.48 -15.14 11.48
C LYS A 117 -1.52 -14.75 12.61
N GLU A 118 -0.22 -14.77 12.35
CA GLU A 118 0.82 -14.41 13.32
C GLU A 118 0.86 -12.90 13.57
N MET A 119 0.47 -12.11 12.58
CA MET A 119 0.40 -10.65 12.69
C MET A 119 -1.03 -10.17 12.95
N GLU A 120 -2.00 -10.70 12.21
CA GLU A 120 -3.41 -10.33 12.30
C GLU A 120 -4.30 -11.56 12.59
N PRO A 121 -4.26 -12.12 13.81
CA PRO A 121 -5.07 -13.30 14.15
C PRO A 121 -6.58 -13.05 14.02
N TRP A 122 -7.00 -11.80 14.11
CA TRP A 122 -8.39 -11.40 13.88
C TRP A 122 -8.79 -11.55 12.40
N ALA A 123 -7.87 -11.25 11.45
CA ALA A 123 -8.13 -11.33 10.01
C ALA A 123 -8.39 -12.78 9.58
N ASP A 124 -7.61 -13.70 10.10
CA ASP A 124 -7.79 -15.14 9.86
C ASP A 124 -9.16 -15.64 10.38
N ARG A 125 -9.57 -15.19 11.58
CA ARG A 125 -10.88 -15.53 12.15
C ARG A 125 -12.07 -15.02 11.32
N ILE A 126 -11.97 -13.86 10.71
CA ILE A 126 -13.07 -13.29 9.91
C ILE A 126 -13.03 -13.73 8.44
N ALA A 127 -11.88 -14.18 7.94
CA ALA A 127 -11.67 -14.52 6.54
C ALA A 127 -12.76 -15.46 5.99
N ASP A 128 -13.10 -16.51 6.74
CA ASP A 128 -14.11 -17.49 6.32
C ASP A 128 -15.54 -16.90 6.34
N SER A 129 -15.81 -15.97 7.25
CA SER A 129 -17.13 -15.35 7.36
C SER A 129 -17.41 -14.33 6.26
N ILE A 130 -16.37 -13.65 5.77
CA ILE A 130 -16.50 -12.62 4.73
C ILE A 130 -16.39 -13.17 3.31
N LYS A 131 -15.75 -14.33 3.10
CA LYS A 131 -15.58 -14.96 1.77
C LYS A 131 -16.89 -15.27 1.05
N ALA A 132 -17.96 -15.56 1.77
CA ALA A 132 -19.21 -16.04 1.16
C ALA A 132 -19.88 -15.01 0.22
N ASN A 133 -19.76 -13.69 0.50
CA ASN A 133 -20.32 -12.60 -0.30
C ASN A 133 -19.47 -11.31 -0.23
N GLY A 134 -18.21 -11.42 0.17
CA GLY A 134 -17.30 -10.30 0.40
C GLY A 134 -16.09 -10.32 -0.54
N PRO A 135 -14.99 -9.67 -0.13
CA PRO A 135 -13.77 -9.58 -0.90
C PRO A 135 -13.07 -10.92 -1.07
N GLU A 136 -12.22 -11.01 -2.06
CA GLU A 136 -11.17 -12.02 -2.09
C GLU A 136 -10.11 -11.69 -1.01
N VAL A 137 -9.78 -12.68 -0.19
CA VAL A 137 -8.89 -12.53 0.98
C VAL A 137 -7.54 -13.15 0.68
N TYR A 138 -6.49 -12.33 0.68
CA TYR A 138 -5.14 -12.77 0.37
C TYR A 138 -4.20 -12.60 1.56
N ASN A 139 -3.60 -13.71 1.97
CA ASN A 139 -2.45 -13.71 2.86
C ASN A 139 -1.19 -13.39 2.04
N VAL A 140 -0.61 -12.21 2.26
CA VAL A 140 0.56 -11.75 1.49
C VAL A 140 1.86 -12.44 1.90
N SER A 141 1.89 -13.18 3.03
CA SER A 141 3.03 -14.04 3.43
C SER A 141 2.98 -15.44 2.81
N HIS A 142 1.99 -15.73 1.96
CA HIS A 142 1.86 -17.06 1.38
C HIS A 142 3.16 -17.51 0.68
N GLY A 143 3.59 -18.76 0.98
CA GLY A 143 4.83 -19.32 0.42
C GLY A 143 6.12 -18.73 0.99
N ILE A 144 6.05 -17.98 2.10
CA ILE A 144 7.21 -17.48 2.85
C ILE A 144 7.33 -18.28 4.15
N ASP A 145 8.50 -18.90 4.35
CA ASP A 145 8.78 -19.61 5.60
C ASP A 145 9.06 -18.60 6.72
N LEU A 146 8.25 -18.65 7.77
CA LEU A 146 8.39 -17.74 8.90
C LEU A 146 9.49 -18.20 9.86
N LEU A 147 10.28 -17.24 10.34
CA LEU A 147 11.32 -17.49 11.35
C LEU A 147 10.68 -17.72 12.72
N LYS A 148 11.24 -18.67 13.47
CA LYS A 148 10.91 -18.85 14.88
C LYS A 148 11.54 -17.77 15.73
N MET A 149 10.78 -17.18 16.65
CA MET A 149 11.32 -16.24 17.60
C MET A 149 12.37 -16.93 18.48
N PRO A 150 13.52 -16.28 18.76
CA PRO A 150 14.58 -16.87 19.59
C PRO A 150 14.06 -17.19 21.00
N CYS A 151 14.37 -18.40 21.49
CA CYS A 151 14.16 -18.76 22.89
C CYS A 151 15.10 -17.94 23.78
N HIS A 152 14.59 -16.98 24.48
CA HIS A 152 15.34 -16.39 25.60
C HIS A 152 15.08 -17.27 26.82
N HIS A 153 15.88 -18.34 26.99
CA HIS A 153 15.90 -19.13 28.22
C HIS A 153 16.15 -18.19 29.40
N GLY A 154 15.29 -18.32 30.41
CA GLY A 154 15.22 -17.40 31.54
C GLY A 154 16.55 -17.29 32.30
N GLU A 155 17.34 -16.31 31.88
CA GLU A 155 18.48 -15.85 32.71
C GLU A 155 18.01 -14.97 33.90
N ASP A 156 16.72 -14.76 34.05
CA ASP A 156 16.14 -14.01 35.17
C ASP A 156 15.64 -14.89 36.31
N SER A 157 15.68 -16.25 36.19
CA SER A 157 15.37 -17.17 37.25
C SER A 157 16.68 -17.56 37.99
N ALA A 158 17.01 -16.79 39.01
CA ALA A 158 17.99 -17.20 40.00
C ALA A 158 17.35 -18.29 40.88
N SER A 159 17.32 -19.53 40.43
CA SER A 159 17.23 -20.72 41.28
C SER A 159 18.21 -21.73 40.74
N ASP A 160 19.19 -22.05 41.56
CA ASP A 160 20.14 -23.14 41.40
C ASP A 160 19.41 -24.44 41.03
N GLY A 161 19.70 -24.99 39.88
CA GLY A 161 19.21 -26.30 39.48
C GLY A 161 19.35 -26.45 37.97
N ASP A 162 20.14 -27.43 37.56
CA ASP A 162 20.32 -27.89 36.19
C ASP A 162 18.94 -28.04 35.48
N ALA A 163 18.55 -27.03 34.76
CA ALA A 163 17.36 -27.12 33.90
C ALA A 163 17.77 -27.80 32.60
N HIS A 164 17.80 -29.13 32.61
CA HIS A 164 17.61 -29.91 31.40
C HIS A 164 16.34 -29.40 30.69
N CYS A 165 16.46 -29.07 29.43
CA CYS A 165 15.29 -28.94 28.56
C CYS A 165 14.63 -30.32 28.46
N GLU A 166 13.69 -30.63 29.36
CA GLU A 166 12.81 -31.77 29.18
C GLU A 166 11.92 -31.50 27.96
N GLU A 167 11.95 -32.38 26.97
CA GLU A 167 11.15 -32.45 25.78
C GLU A 167 9.63 -32.62 26.12
N GLY A 168 9.05 -31.79 26.96
CA GLY A 168 7.70 -31.98 27.45
C GLY A 168 6.85 -30.73 27.59
N HIS A 169 7.42 -29.53 27.64
CA HIS A 169 6.67 -28.30 27.63
C HIS A 169 6.91 -27.58 26.31
N HIS A 170 6.03 -27.83 25.33
CA HIS A 170 5.90 -27.01 24.13
C HIS A 170 5.49 -25.59 24.57
N HIS A 171 6.45 -24.75 24.95
CA HIS A 171 6.25 -23.33 24.82
C HIS A 171 6.21 -23.08 23.31
N ASP A 172 5.04 -22.82 22.81
CA ASP A 172 4.82 -22.44 21.41
C ASP A 172 5.59 -21.13 21.18
N HIS A 173 6.82 -21.30 20.69
CA HIS A 173 7.65 -20.14 20.30
C HIS A 173 7.03 -19.59 19.05
N GLY A 174 6.27 -18.49 19.19
CA GLY A 174 5.57 -17.85 18.11
C GLY A 174 6.49 -17.60 16.90
N LEU A 175 5.91 -17.64 15.74
CA LEU A 175 6.60 -17.26 14.50
C LEU A 175 6.66 -15.75 14.40
N ASP A 176 7.78 -15.22 13.92
CA ASP A 176 7.94 -13.79 13.70
C ASP A 176 7.24 -13.37 12.39
N PRO A 177 6.28 -12.43 12.42
CA PRO A 177 5.53 -12.02 11.23
C PRO A 177 6.18 -10.90 10.41
N HIS A 178 7.29 -10.30 10.85
CA HIS A 178 7.86 -9.06 10.31
C HIS A 178 8.68 -9.27 9.03
N ILE A 179 8.15 -10.07 8.12
CA ILE A 179 8.84 -10.50 6.88
C ILE A 179 9.25 -9.33 5.97
N TRP A 180 8.49 -8.23 5.97
CA TRP A 180 8.76 -7.07 5.13
C TRP A 180 10.09 -6.35 5.46
N LEU A 181 10.67 -6.62 6.63
CA LEU A 181 11.97 -6.04 7.02
C LEU A 181 13.17 -6.69 6.32
N ASP A 182 12.97 -7.81 5.62
CA ASP A 182 13.90 -8.32 4.62
C ASP A 182 13.41 -7.88 3.22
N PRO A 183 14.16 -7.02 2.51
CA PRO A 183 13.72 -6.53 1.20
C PRO A 183 13.50 -7.64 0.16
N THR A 184 14.16 -8.79 0.30
CA THR A 184 13.95 -9.93 -0.60
C THR A 184 12.64 -10.66 -0.32
N LEU A 185 12.20 -10.70 0.94
CA LEU A 185 10.88 -11.21 1.32
C LEU A 185 9.79 -10.19 1.01
N ALA A 186 10.06 -8.89 1.19
CA ALA A 186 9.17 -7.83 0.72
C ALA A 186 8.89 -7.95 -0.79
N ALA A 187 9.90 -8.30 -1.60
CA ALA A 187 9.71 -8.57 -3.02
C ALA A 187 8.76 -9.75 -3.29
N LYS A 188 8.79 -10.81 -2.47
CA LYS A 188 7.82 -11.92 -2.54
C LYS A 188 6.40 -11.49 -2.15
N MET A 189 6.27 -10.61 -1.13
CA MET A 189 4.96 -10.02 -0.79
C MET A 189 4.40 -9.21 -1.97
N VAL A 190 5.25 -8.46 -2.68
CA VAL A 190 4.86 -7.73 -3.90
C VAL A 190 4.33 -8.68 -4.98
N ASP A 191 4.97 -9.84 -5.19
CA ASP A 191 4.46 -10.86 -6.13
C ASP A 191 3.09 -11.40 -5.72
N ASN A 192 2.89 -11.69 -4.43
CA ASN A 192 1.61 -12.17 -3.91
C ASN A 192 0.49 -11.12 -4.08
N ILE A 193 0.79 -9.84 -3.83
CA ILE A 193 -0.15 -8.74 -4.04
C ILE A 193 -0.46 -8.56 -5.53
N ALA A 194 0.55 -8.62 -6.40
CA ALA A 194 0.34 -8.52 -7.84
C ALA A 194 -0.54 -9.67 -8.37
N THR A 195 -0.39 -10.87 -7.81
CA THR A 195 -1.25 -12.02 -8.13
C THR A 195 -2.70 -11.71 -7.79
N ALA A 196 -2.97 -11.20 -6.59
CA ALA A 196 -4.31 -10.81 -6.16
C ALA A 196 -4.96 -9.79 -7.11
N PHE A 197 -4.20 -8.76 -7.52
CA PHE A 197 -4.67 -7.76 -8.48
C PHE A 197 -4.96 -8.37 -9.86
N CYS A 198 -4.04 -9.23 -10.36
CA CYS A 198 -4.19 -9.87 -11.68
C CYS A 198 -5.37 -10.85 -11.74
N GLU A 199 -5.71 -11.49 -10.62
CA GLU A 199 -6.87 -12.40 -10.53
C GLU A 199 -8.18 -11.61 -10.48
N ARG A 200 -8.20 -10.51 -9.70
CA ARG A 200 -9.42 -9.72 -9.50
C ARG A 200 -9.72 -8.79 -10.67
N ASP A 201 -8.70 -8.29 -11.36
CA ASP A 201 -8.79 -7.36 -12.49
C ASP A 201 -7.88 -7.80 -13.65
N PRO A 202 -8.27 -8.87 -14.37
CA PRO A 202 -7.45 -9.44 -15.43
C PRO A 202 -7.19 -8.51 -16.62
N GLU A 203 -8.03 -7.50 -16.82
CA GLU A 203 -7.87 -6.53 -17.91
C GLU A 203 -6.68 -5.60 -17.72
N ASN A 204 -6.30 -5.33 -16.46
CA ASN A 204 -5.13 -4.54 -16.11
C ASN A 204 -3.90 -5.40 -15.71
N ARG A 205 -3.91 -6.71 -15.97
CA ARG A 205 -2.85 -7.65 -15.59
C ARG A 205 -1.45 -7.17 -15.94
N ASP A 206 -1.22 -6.81 -17.20
CA ASP A 206 0.11 -6.41 -17.70
C ASP A 206 0.60 -5.13 -17.00
N TYR A 207 -0.32 -4.24 -16.68
CA TYR A 207 -0.02 -3.00 -15.94
C TYR A 207 0.46 -3.32 -14.52
N TYR A 208 -0.26 -4.19 -13.80
CA TYR A 208 0.09 -4.59 -12.44
C TYR A 208 1.41 -5.35 -12.40
N GLN A 209 1.61 -6.30 -13.31
CA GLN A 209 2.86 -7.05 -13.40
C GLN A 209 4.06 -6.14 -13.70
N THR A 210 3.91 -5.20 -14.61
CA THR A 210 4.97 -4.23 -14.95
C THR A 210 5.34 -3.36 -13.74
N ASN A 211 4.35 -2.88 -12.99
CA ASN A 211 4.58 -2.07 -11.80
C ASN A 211 5.21 -2.89 -10.66
N ALA A 212 4.73 -4.12 -10.44
CA ALA A 212 5.28 -5.03 -9.46
C ALA A 212 6.75 -5.32 -9.74
N GLU A 213 7.09 -5.66 -10.98
CA GLU A 213 8.48 -5.94 -11.35
C GLU A 213 9.39 -4.71 -11.15
N ARG A 214 8.92 -3.52 -11.54
CA ARG A 214 9.64 -2.26 -11.31
C ARG A 214 9.87 -2.00 -9.81
N TYR A 215 8.88 -2.28 -8.98
CA TYR A 215 9.01 -2.07 -7.54
C TYR A 215 9.93 -3.09 -6.88
N LYS A 216 9.86 -4.36 -7.29
CA LYS A 216 10.78 -5.43 -6.86
C LYS A 216 12.24 -5.08 -7.17
N GLN A 217 12.53 -4.53 -8.35
CA GLN A 217 13.88 -4.09 -8.67
C GLN A 217 14.39 -3.04 -7.65
N LYS A 218 13.57 -2.08 -7.25
CA LYS A 218 13.94 -1.10 -6.21
C LYS A 218 14.21 -1.76 -4.85
N LEU A 219 13.43 -2.78 -4.48
CA LEU A 219 13.65 -3.54 -3.24
C LEU A 219 14.97 -4.32 -3.28
N LEU A 220 15.30 -4.95 -4.40
CA LEU A 220 16.56 -5.67 -4.57
C LEU A 220 17.77 -4.72 -4.64
N GLU A 221 17.62 -3.53 -5.22
CA GLU A 221 18.64 -2.48 -5.16
C GLU A 221 18.87 -2.01 -3.72
N LEU A 222 17.81 -1.86 -2.93
CA LEU A 222 17.91 -1.52 -1.52
C LEU A 222 18.63 -2.61 -0.73
N ASP A 223 18.28 -3.89 -0.96
CA ASP A 223 18.96 -5.04 -0.36
C ASP A 223 20.47 -5.04 -0.64
N SER A 224 20.83 -4.82 -1.90
CA SER A 224 22.23 -4.72 -2.32
C SER A 224 22.98 -3.59 -1.59
N LYS A 225 22.36 -2.42 -1.48
CA LYS A 225 22.93 -1.27 -0.74
C LYS A 225 23.16 -1.59 0.73
N PHE A 226 22.18 -2.21 1.39
CA PHE A 226 22.37 -2.66 2.78
C PHE A 226 23.53 -3.66 2.89
N MET A 227 23.56 -4.66 2.02
CA MET A 227 24.61 -5.69 2.01
C MET A 227 26.00 -5.06 1.84
N ASP A 228 26.16 -4.18 0.85
CA ASP A 228 27.44 -3.53 0.56
C ASP A 228 27.88 -2.62 1.72
N MET A 229 26.98 -1.81 2.25
CA MET A 229 27.27 -0.92 3.38
C MET A 229 27.65 -1.70 4.62
N ILE A 230 26.87 -2.74 4.95
CA ILE A 230 27.15 -3.58 6.12
C ILE A 230 28.47 -4.36 5.95
N ASN A 231 28.75 -4.90 4.77
CA ASN A 231 30.02 -5.60 4.50
C ASN A 231 31.24 -4.68 4.68
N ALA A 232 31.13 -3.43 4.25
CA ALA A 232 32.18 -2.43 4.37
C ALA A 232 32.31 -1.83 5.77
N SER A 233 31.30 -2.00 6.64
CA SER A 233 31.28 -1.39 7.98
C SER A 233 32.26 -2.01 8.95
N ARG A 234 32.75 -1.21 9.91
CA ARG A 234 33.68 -1.61 10.95
C ARG A 234 33.06 -2.53 12.00
N ARG A 235 31.77 -2.33 12.27
CA ARG A 235 31.00 -3.05 13.28
C ARG A 235 29.93 -3.90 12.64
N LYS A 236 29.54 -4.97 13.30
CA LYS A 236 28.41 -5.83 12.90
C LYS A 236 27.44 -6.02 14.05
N ALA A 237 27.58 -5.23 15.12
CA ALA A 237 26.79 -5.31 16.33
C ALA A 237 25.87 -4.08 16.44
N ILE A 238 24.61 -4.31 16.76
CA ILE A 238 23.57 -3.29 16.90
C ILE A 238 22.80 -3.47 18.21
N VAL A 239 22.26 -2.38 18.72
CA VAL A 239 21.53 -2.35 20.00
C VAL A 239 20.16 -1.76 19.79
N PHE A 240 19.13 -2.47 20.24
CA PHE A 240 17.75 -1.99 20.26
C PHE A 240 17.28 -1.74 21.70
N ALA A 241 16.85 -0.52 21.98
CA ALA A 241 16.29 -0.13 23.29
C ALA A 241 14.75 -0.20 23.32
N GLY A 242 14.11 -0.42 22.17
CA GLY A 242 12.67 -0.62 22.01
C GLY A 242 12.28 -2.08 21.87
N ARG A 243 11.01 -2.31 21.51
CA ARG A 243 10.49 -3.61 21.09
C ARG A 243 11.23 -4.10 19.86
N PHE A 244 11.39 -5.41 19.72
CA PHE A 244 12.24 -5.98 18.67
C PHE A 244 11.41 -6.68 17.58
N ALA A 245 11.29 -6.04 16.44
CA ALA A 245 10.64 -6.54 15.23
C ALA A 245 11.60 -6.94 14.10
N HIS A 246 12.91 -6.76 14.31
CA HIS A 246 13.91 -6.75 13.23
C HIS A 246 14.63 -8.10 13.01
N LEU A 247 13.97 -9.23 13.38
CA LEU A 247 14.60 -10.54 13.30
C LEU A 247 15.02 -10.92 11.86
N TYR A 248 14.14 -10.66 10.89
CA TYR A 248 14.43 -10.92 9.46
C TYR A 248 15.59 -10.05 8.96
N PHE A 249 15.63 -8.79 9.37
CA PHE A 249 16.69 -7.86 9.00
C PHE A 249 18.04 -8.32 9.54
N VAL A 250 18.14 -8.60 10.85
CA VAL A 250 19.42 -9.02 11.44
C VAL A 250 19.88 -10.38 10.90
N ASN A 251 18.95 -11.29 10.62
CA ASN A 251 19.24 -12.58 10.01
C ASN A 251 19.75 -12.43 8.57
N ARG A 252 19.07 -11.61 7.75
CA ARG A 252 19.45 -11.34 6.35
C ARG A 252 20.88 -10.82 6.23
N TYR A 253 21.24 -9.85 7.09
CA TYR A 253 22.53 -9.17 7.02
C TYR A 253 23.56 -9.69 8.01
N ARG A 254 23.26 -10.78 8.75
CA ARG A 254 24.14 -11.43 9.73
C ARG A 254 24.68 -10.46 10.77
N LEU A 255 23.81 -9.61 11.31
CA LEU A 255 24.16 -8.67 12.35
C LEU A 255 24.02 -9.33 13.72
N GLU A 256 25.02 -9.12 14.58
CA GLU A 256 24.91 -9.41 16.01
C GLU A 256 24.03 -8.34 16.67
N TYR A 257 23.14 -8.73 17.58
CA TYR A 257 22.26 -7.77 18.22
C TYR A 257 21.97 -8.09 19.68
N ILE A 258 21.62 -7.05 20.41
CA ILE A 258 20.98 -7.14 21.71
C ILE A 258 19.79 -6.20 21.74
N SER A 259 18.66 -6.63 22.34
CA SER A 259 17.45 -5.82 22.49
C SER A 259 17.00 -5.72 23.93
N ALA A 260 16.38 -4.61 24.31
CA ALA A 260 15.85 -4.42 25.66
C ALA A 260 14.64 -5.32 25.91
N PHE A 261 13.79 -5.48 24.92
CA PHE A 261 12.56 -6.29 24.98
C PHE A 261 12.73 -7.60 24.21
N LYS A 262 12.02 -8.64 24.63
CA LYS A 262 12.14 -10.00 24.05
C LYS A 262 11.50 -10.15 22.68
N GLY A 263 10.57 -9.25 22.31
CA GLY A 263 9.84 -9.29 21.06
C GLY A 263 9.07 -8.01 20.83
N CYS A 264 8.27 -7.95 19.77
CA CYS A 264 7.51 -6.77 19.39
C CYS A 264 6.23 -6.58 20.24
N SER A 265 5.66 -7.64 20.81
CA SER A 265 4.40 -7.61 21.56
C SER A 265 4.58 -7.62 23.10
N SER A 266 5.82 -7.49 23.62
CA SER A 266 6.03 -7.55 25.06
C SER A 266 5.64 -6.24 25.76
N ASP A 267 4.72 -6.33 26.72
CA ASP A 267 4.21 -5.18 27.48
C ASP A 267 4.97 -4.90 28.78
N SER A 268 5.94 -5.73 29.15
CA SER A 268 6.72 -5.59 30.36
C SER A 268 7.99 -4.77 30.14
N ASP A 269 8.26 -3.82 31.05
CA ASP A 269 9.51 -3.08 31.05
C ASP A 269 10.72 -4.01 31.17
N PRO A 270 11.85 -3.67 30.55
CA PRO A 270 13.07 -4.47 30.64
C PRO A 270 13.62 -4.47 32.07
N SER A 271 14.08 -5.62 32.54
CA SER A 271 14.68 -5.74 33.86
C SER A 271 16.00 -4.93 33.98
N VAL A 272 16.31 -4.47 35.21
CA VAL A 272 17.59 -3.77 35.49
C VAL A 272 18.80 -4.61 35.03
N LYS A 273 18.72 -5.93 35.21
CA LYS A 273 19.79 -6.87 34.78
C LYS A 273 19.92 -6.84 33.23
N ARG A 274 18.82 -6.74 32.50
CA ARG A 274 18.83 -6.63 31.02
C ARG A 274 19.46 -5.33 30.56
N ILE A 275 19.12 -4.21 31.19
CA ILE A 275 19.73 -2.90 30.90
C ILE A 275 21.24 -2.92 31.17
N ALA A 276 21.69 -3.52 32.30
CA ALA A 276 23.11 -3.67 32.59
C ALA A 276 23.86 -4.47 31.50
N LYS A 277 23.29 -5.60 31.04
CA LYS A 277 23.86 -6.37 29.92
C LYS A 277 23.95 -5.55 28.62
N ILE A 278 22.97 -4.71 28.32
CA ILE A 278 23.00 -3.82 27.15
C ILE A 278 24.14 -2.81 27.28
N ILE A 279 24.30 -2.19 28.45
CA ILE A 279 25.39 -1.25 28.70
C ILE A 279 26.74 -1.91 28.51
N ASP A 280 26.92 -3.12 29.04
CA ASP A 280 28.16 -3.89 28.89
C ASP A 280 28.42 -4.28 27.42
N PHE A 281 27.37 -4.67 26.69
CA PHE A 281 27.44 -4.95 25.25
C PHE A 281 27.90 -3.72 24.47
N ILE A 282 27.29 -2.53 24.73
CA ILE A 282 27.68 -1.27 24.11
C ILE A 282 29.15 -0.94 24.34
N ARG A 283 29.62 -1.11 25.57
CA ARG A 283 31.03 -0.86 25.94
C ARG A 283 32.00 -1.84 25.27
N THR A 284 31.63 -3.12 25.29
CA THR A 284 32.47 -4.20 24.71
C THR A 284 32.61 -4.03 23.19
N HIS A 285 31.52 -3.71 22.49
CA HIS A 285 31.53 -3.59 21.03
C HIS A 285 31.73 -2.15 20.56
N SER A 286 31.91 -1.20 21.49
CA SER A 286 32.03 0.24 21.17
C SER A 286 30.92 0.74 20.25
N VAL A 287 29.66 0.34 20.55
CA VAL A 287 28.49 0.69 19.73
C VAL A 287 28.12 2.17 19.94
N PRO A 288 28.15 3.01 18.90
CA PRO A 288 27.91 4.45 19.07
C PRO A 288 26.43 4.84 19.03
N VAL A 289 25.54 3.92 18.65
CA VAL A 289 24.11 4.19 18.44
C VAL A 289 23.24 3.11 19.09
N VAL A 290 22.17 3.55 19.75
CA VAL A 290 21.10 2.72 20.27
C VAL A 290 19.84 3.01 19.48
N TYR A 291 19.21 1.98 18.93
CA TYR A 291 18.02 2.13 18.10
C TYR A 291 16.73 1.99 18.92
N TYR A 292 15.69 2.71 18.52
CA TYR A 292 14.33 2.58 19.05
C TYR A 292 13.31 2.61 17.91
N GLU A 293 12.16 1.98 18.12
CA GLU A 293 11.10 1.87 17.12
C GLU A 293 10.21 3.11 17.08
N GLU A 294 9.42 3.23 16.01
CA GLU A 294 8.36 4.22 15.90
C GLU A 294 7.30 4.04 17.01
N PHE A 295 6.60 5.12 17.36
CA PHE A 295 5.49 5.18 18.33
C PHE A 295 5.85 4.81 19.79
N SER A 296 7.11 4.50 20.08
CA SER A 296 7.55 4.29 21.46
C SER A 296 8.15 5.55 22.08
N GLU A 297 7.89 5.79 23.38
CA GLU A 297 8.64 6.79 24.11
C GLU A 297 10.06 6.27 24.35
N PRO A 298 11.13 6.99 23.96
CA PRO A 298 12.50 6.48 24.04
C PRO A 298 13.08 6.54 25.48
N LYS A 299 12.26 6.27 26.52
CA LYS A 299 12.70 6.33 27.93
C LYS A 299 13.85 5.38 28.20
N VAL A 300 13.75 4.14 27.71
CA VAL A 300 14.79 3.12 27.87
C VAL A 300 16.04 3.52 27.08
N ALA A 301 15.88 3.98 25.84
CA ALA A 301 16.97 4.50 25.04
C ALA A 301 17.68 5.68 25.73
N GLY A 302 16.93 6.63 26.28
CA GLY A 302 17.47 7.76 27.05
C GLY A 302 18.33 7.31 28.23
N SER A 303 17.82 6.40 29.08
CA SER A 303 18.55 5.87 30.21
C SER A 303 19.87 5.15 29.81
N ILE A 304 19.85 4.40 28.69
CA ILE A 304 21.05 3.73 28.18
C ILE A 304 22.05 4.75 27.64
N THR A 305 21.59 5.75 26.89
CA THR A 305 22.48 6.77 26.29
C THR A 305 23.15 7.65 27.32
N GLU A 306 22.45 8.00 28.40
CA GLU A 306 23.03 8.74 29.53
C GLU A 306 24.22 8.00 30.21
N GLN A 307 24.16 6.66 30.25
CA GLN A 307 25.16 5.86 30.92
C GLN A 307 26.31 5.42 29.99
N THR A 308 26.13 5.51 28.67
CA THR A 308 27.11 4.98 27.70
C THR A 308 27.72 6.06 26.80
N GLY A 309 27.05 7.22 26.66
CA GLY A 309 27.40 8.25 25.70
C GLY A 309 27.02 7.90 24.25
N ALA A 310 26.34 6.75 24.00
CA ALA A 310 25.79 6.41 22.71
C ALA A 310 24.65 7.37 22.33
N ARG A 311 24.38 7.53 21.03
CA ARG A 311 23.24 8.34 20.55
C ARG A 311 22.01 7.46 20.32
N ALA A 312 20.82 7.99 20.58
CA ALA A 312 19.59 7.32 20.21
C ALA A 312 19.15 7.73 18.80
N LEU A 313 18.87 6.76 17.93
CA LEU A 313 18.34 6.97 16.59
C LEU A 313 17.13 6.09 16.34
N PRO A 314 16.13 6.56 15.55
CA PRO A 314 15.02 5.71 15.16
C PRO A 314 15.50 4.60 14.21
N PHE A 315 14.84 3.43 14.31
CA PHE A 315 14.96 2.35 13.34
C PHE A 315 13.58 1.73 13.18
N TYR A 316 12.92 2.10 12.09
CA TYR A 316 11.50 1.84 11.85
C TYR A 316 11.22 0.36 11.62
N ALA A 317 10.27 -0.20 12.33
CA ALA A 317 9.68 -1.51 12.06
C ALA A 317 8.62 -1.47 10.93
N ILE A 318 8.16 -0.28 10.59
CA ILE A 318 7.28 0.02 9.43
C ILE A 318 5.94 -0.71 9.49
N HIS A 319 5.42 -1.04 10.67
CA HIS A 319 4.06 -1.56 10.78
C HIS A 319 3.01 -0.53 10.34
N ASN A 320 3.27 0.72 10.69
CA ASN A 320 2.39 1.85 10.49
C ASN A 320 3.20 3.14 10.32
N VAL A 321 2.51 4.22 10.02
CA VAL A 321 3.08 5.57 9.86
C VAL A 321 2.27 6.59 10.65
N THR A 322 2.84 7.76 10.92
CA THR A 322 2.09 8.87 11.51
C THR A 322 1.09 9.46 10.50
N LYS A 323 0.10 10.20 11.00
CA LYS A 323 -0.83 10.95 10.13
C LYS A 323 -0.09 11.92 9.21
N GLU A 324 0.96 12.55 9.73
CA GLU A 324 1.79 13.47 8.95
C GLU A 324 2.56 12.75 7.84
N GLN A 325 3.21 11.64 8.15
CA GLN A 325 3.91 10.81 7.16
C GLN A 325 2.96 10.33 6.06
N LEU A 326 1.78 9.83 6.43
CA LEU A 326 0.77 9.38 5.47
C LEU A 326 0.30 10.52 4.58
N SER A 327 0.01 11.71 5.16
CA SER A 327 -0.44 12.88 4.39
C SER A 327 0.61 13.42 3.41
N ARG A 328 1.89 13.23 3.72
CA ARG A 328 3.03 13.57 2.85
C ARG A 328 3.32 12.50 1.81
N GLY A 329 2.59 11.39 1.82
CA GLY A 329 2.76 10.29 0.87
C GLY A 329 4.04 9.47 1.09
N VAL A 330 4.54 9.42 2.33
CA VAL A 330 5.73 8.61 2.67
C VAL A 330 5.54 7.18 2.18
N THR A 331 6.61 6.57 1.68
CA THR A 331 6.63 5.20 1.17
C THR A 331 7.42 4.27 2.10
N TYR A 332 7.21 2.97 1.95
CA TYR A 332 8.05 1.96 2.60
C TYR A 332 9.54 2.15 2.28
N LEU A 333 9.87 2.45 1.02
CA LEU A 333 11.25 2.68 0.61
C LEU A 333 11.87 3.90 1.29
N ASP A 334 11.10 4.99 1.48
CA ASP A 334 11.60 6.18 2.18
C ASP A 334 12.02 5.82 3.61
N LEU A 335 11.19 5.08 4.35
CA LEU A 335 11.49 4.65 5.71
C LEU A 335 12.66 3.66 5.78
N MET A 336 12.76 2.75 4.81
CA MET A 336 13.90 1.84 4.72
C MET A 336 15.21 2.58 4.38
N TYR A 337 15.16 3.65 3.59
CA TYR A 337 16.34 4.50 3.35
C TYR A 337 16.72 5.32 4.60
N GLU A 338 15.76 5.78 5.39
CA GLU A 338 16.04 6.38 6.70
C GLU A 338 16.71 5.36 7.64
N ASN A 339 16.20 4.12 7.66
CA ASN A 339 16.85 3.02 8.38
C ASN A 339 18.29 2.78 7.89
N PHE A 340 18.51 2.84 6.59
CA PHE A 340 19.85 2.69 5.99
C PHE A 340 20.82 3.77 6.50
N GLU A 341 20.43 5.04 6.46
CA GLU A 341 21.28 6.14 6.92
C GLU A 341 21.52 6.10 8.43
N ASN A 342 20.53 5.73 9.22
CA ASN A 342 20.68 5.57 10.65
C ASN A 342 21.57 4.38 11.00
N LEU A 343 21.41 3.24 10.32
CA LEU A 343 22.25 2.07 10.51
C LEU A 343 23.72 2.35 10.18
N LYS A 344 23.98 3.05 9.08
CA LYS A 344 25.31 3.47 8.66
C LYS A 344 26.05 4.28 9.73
N GLN A 345 25.32 5.13 10.48
CA GLN A 345 25.90 5.89 11.60
C GLN A 345 26.28 5.01 12.78
N GLY A 346 25.60 3.90 13.00
CA GLY A 346 25.88 2.97 14.10
C GLY A 346 26.96 1.95 13.79
N LEU A 347 27.14 1.60 12.52
CA LEU A 347 28.09 0.57 12.10
C LEU A 347 29.49 1.13 11.72
N ASN A 348 29.61 2.43 11.49
CA ASN A 348 30.90 3.12 11.15
C ASN A 348 31.38 4.05 12.26
#